data_eedeab48120c801921dbcc39ed765dd8
#
_entry.id   eedeab48120c801921dbcc39ed765dd8
#
_cell.length_a   1.000
_cell.length_b   1.000
_cell.length_c   1.000
_cell.angle_alpha   90.00
_cell.angle_beta   90.00
_cell.angle_gamma   90.00
#
_symmetry.space_group_name_H-M   'P 1'
#
loop_
_entity.id
_entity.type
_entity.pdbx_description
1 polymer ?
#
loop_
_entity_poly.entity_id
_entity_poly.type
_entity_poly.pdbx_seq_one_letter_code
_entity_poly.pdbx_strand_id
1 'polypeptide(L)'
;AHIKTESCYRLRLLLTQRRNLKRKVLDLENTIRHSLKAFGIRIKGTGRTGFDKAVREAVAGDALTSELMDAMLTARAALWKEYGRLHDLVVKMVAKSELCRRFMAIPGVGPVTALSFMTAIDDPTRFRRSRDVAAYFGLTSRRWQSGTSIDVQGRISKAGDADVRRSLYEAASGLMTRFKGKDKVKTWGQQIAKRSCHRKAVVAVARK
;
A
#
# COMPACT_ATOMS: atom_id res chain seq x y z
N ALA A 1 20.25 -15.68 -8.85
CA ALA A 1 19.19 -15.10 -8.00
C ALA A 1 19.83 -14.62 -6.68
N HIS A 2 19.36 -13.50 -6.12
CA HIS A 2 19.85 -13.01 -4.83
C HIS A 2 19.01 -13.60 -3.69
N ILE A 3 19.67 -14.25 -2.76
CA ILE A 3 19.06 -14.73 -1.52
C ILE A 3 19.19 -13.59 -0.49
N LYS A 4 18.05 -13.12 0.02
CA LYS A 4 18.04 -12.04 1.01
C LYS A 4 18.56 -12.50 2.36
N THR A 5 19.04 -11.55 3.14
CA THR A 5 19.46 -11.81 4.52
C THR A 5 18.29 -12.28 5.38
N GLU A 6 18.57 -13.10 6.39
CA GLU A 6 17.53 -13.59 7.31
C GLU A 6 16.79 -12.43 8.01
N SER A 7 17.51 -11.39 8.37
CA SER A 7 16.92 -10.18 8.95
C SER A 7 15.90 -9.51 8.03
N CYS A 8 16.21 -9.41 6.73
CA CYS A 8 15.28 -8.93 5.73
C CYS A 8 14.05 -9.83 5.59
N TYR A 9 14.22 -11.15 5.62
CA TYR A 9 13.07 -12.06 5.59
C TYR A 9 12.16 -11.88 6.80
N ARG A 10 12.68 -11.72 8.02
CA ARG A 10 11.89 -11.47 9.24
C ARG A 10 11.11 -10.16 9.15
N LEU A 11 11.71 -9.09 8.66
CA LEU A 11 11.04 -7.80 8.47
C LEU A 11 9.97 -7.88 7.36
N ARG A 12 10.22 -8.61 6.30
CA ARG A 12 9.23 -8.85 5.24
C ARG A 12 8.05 -9.69 5.75
N LEU A 13 8.31 -10.67 6.62
CA LEU A 13 7.25 -11.43 7.29
C LEU A 13 6.35 -10.51 8.12
N LEU A 14 6.95 -9.61 8.92
CA LEU A 14 6.20 -8.60 9.69
C LEU A 14 5.29 -7.74 8.78
N LEU A 15 5.83 -7.22 7.68
CA LEU A 15 5.06 -6.43 6.72
C LEU A 15 3.92 -7.23 6.08
N THR A 16 4.17 -8.51 5.77
CA THR A 16 3.18 -9.41 5.18
C THR A 16 2.06 -9.71 6.17
N GLN A 17 2.37 -10.05 7.42
CA GLN A 17 1.35 -10.35 8.43
C GLN A 17 0.51 -9.11 8.78
N ARG A 18 1.16 -7.94 8.93
CA ARG A 18 0.45 -6.68 9.10
C ARG A 18 -0.56 -6.41 7.97
N ARG A 19 -0.14 -6.63 6.71
CA ARG A 19 -1.02 -6.49 5.54
C ARG A 19 -2.16 -7.50 5.56
N ASN A 20 -1.88 -8.75 5.92
CA ASN A 20 -2.89 -9.80 6.01
C ASN A 20 -3.96 -9.46 7.04
N LEU A 21 -3.59 -8.96 8.22
CA LEU A 21 -4.56 -8.51 9.23
C LEU A 21 -5.44 -7.39 8.67
N LYS A 22 -4.86 -6.38 8.03
CA LYS A 22 -5.65 -5.30 7.42
C LYS A 22 -6.64 -5.82 6.37
N ARG A 23 -6.20 -6.78 5.54
CA ARG A 23 -7.07 -7.40 4.54
C ARG A 23 -8.23 -8.15 5.19
N LYS A 24 -7.96 -8.93 6.26
CA LYS A 24 -8.99 -9.65 7.01
C LYS A 24 -10.02 -8.71 7.64
N VAL A 25 -9.60 -7.57 8.17
CA VAL A 25 -10.53 -6.55 8.65
C VAL A 25 -11.45 -6.06 7.53
N LEU A 26 -10.88 -5.71 6.36
CA LEU A 26 -11.68 -5.22 5.22
C LEU A 26 -12.64 -6.30 4.69
N ASP A 27 -12.18 -7.56 4.63
CA ASP A 27 -13.00 -8.69 4.22
C ASP A 27 -14.19 -8.87 5.19
N LEU A 28 -13.93 -8.78 6.51
CA LEU A 28 -14.96 -8.88 7.54
C LEU A 28 -15.96 -7.71 7.47
N GLU A 29 -15.49 -6.47 7.31
CA GLU A 29 -16.36 -5.31 7.12
C GLU A 29 -17.24 -5.43 5.87
N ASN A 30 -16.72 -5.98 4.79
CA ASN A 30 -17.48 -6.23 3.57
C ASN A 30 -18.49 -7.37 3.77
N THR A 31 -18.10 -8.42 4.48
CA THR A 31 -19.02 -9.52 4.86
C THR A 31 -20.21 -8.99 5.65
N ILE A 32 -19.98 -8.17 6.69
CA ILE A 32 -21.03 -7.54 7.48
C ILE A 32 -21.96 -6.70 6.56
N ARG A 33 -21.40 -5.84 5.70
CA ARG A 33 -22.21 -5.03 4.78
C ARG A 33 -23.04 -5.87 3.82
N HIS A 34 -22.47 -6.95 3.29
CA HIS A 34 -23.17 -7.79 2.33
C HIS A 34 -24.28 -8.63 3.02
N SER A 35 -24.03 -9.15 4.21
CA SER A 35 -25.05 -9.89 4.98
C SER A 35 -26.25 -8.99 5.30
N LEU A 36 -26.01 -7.79 5.79
CA LEU A 36 -27.08 -6.84 6.13
C LEU A 36 -27.85 -6.33 4.90
N LYS A 37 -27.20 -6.31 3.73
CA LYS A 37 -27.84 -5.88 2.49
C LYS A 37 -29.00 -6.81 2.08
N ALA A 38 -28.97 -8.09 2.45
CA ALA A 38 -30.06 -9.03 2.19
C ALA A 38 -31.36 -8.62 2.91
N PHE A 39 -31.25 -7.91 4.04
CA PHE A 39 -32.38 -7.35 4.81
C PHE A 39 -32.70 -5.90 4.42
N GLY A 40 -32.17 -5.39 3.29
CA GLY A 40 -32.36 -4.01 2.85
C GLY A 40 -31.54 -2.96 3.64
N ILE A 41 -30.75 -3.40 4.62
CA ILE A 41 -29.95 -2.52 5.49
C ILE A 41 -28.66 -2.14 4.76
N ARG A 42 -28.42 -0.84 4.61
CA ARG A 42 -27.21 -0.29 3.99
C ARG A 42 -26.39 0.52 5.01
N ILE A 43 -25.26 -0.04 5.43
CA ILE A 43 -24.28 0.71 6.23
C ILE A 43 -23.54 1.68 5.31
N LYS A 44 -23.79 2.98 5.49
CA LYS A 44 -23.12 4.07 4.75
C LYS A 44 -21.60 4.06 5.03
N GLY A 45 -20.82 4.72 4.19
CA GLY A 45 -19.39 4.85 4.34
C GLY A 45 -18.99 5.55 5.64
N THR A 46 -18.80 4.76 6.69
CA THR A 46 -18.35 5.22 8.01
C THR A 46 -16.84 5.01 8.12
N GLY A 47 -16.15 5.92 8.80
CA GLY A 47 -14.76 5.72 9.17
C GLY A 47 -14.57 4.54 10.14
N ARG A 48 -13.32 4.22 10.43
CA ARG A 48 -12.96 3.10 11.31
C ARG A 48 -13.70 3.09 12.64
N THR A 49 -13.86 4.24 13.28
CA THR A 49 -14.47 4.41 14.61
C THR A 49 -15.99 4.42 14.58
N GLY A 50 -16.60 4.83 13.48
CA GLY A 50 -18.06 4.91 13.35
C GLY A 50 -18.72 3.63 12.85
N PHE A 51 -17.95 2.66 12.36
CA PHE A 51 -18.51 1.45 11.74
C PHE A 51 -19.30 0.59 12.71
N ASP A 52 -18.73 0.30 13.88
CA ASP A 52 -19.35 -0.57 14.89
C ASP A 52 -20.67 0.02 15.41
N LYS A 53 -20.67 1.34 15.68
CA LYS A 53 -21.88 2.07 16.09
C LYS A 53 -22.96 1.99 15.03
N ALA A 54 -22.60 2.27 13.77
CA ALA A 54 -23.57 2.26 12.66
C ALA A 54 -24.16 0.85 12.41
N VAL A 55 -23.38 -0.21 12.60
CA VAL A 55 -23.88 -1.57 12.47
C VAL A 55 -24.87 -1.88 13.61
N ARG A 56 -24.52 -1.61 14.87
CA ARG A 56 -25.41 -1.86 16.03
C ARG A 56 -26.72 -1.09 15.94
N GLU A 57 -26.65 0.19 15.58
CA GLU A 57 -27.85 1.00 15.40
C GLU A 57 -28.78 0.46 14.29
N ALA A 58 -28.19 -0.08 13.24
CA ALA A 58 -28.94 -0.59 12.10
C ALA A 58 -29.65 -1.92 12.36
N VAL A 59 -29.21 -2.70 13.36
CA VAL A 59 -29.77 -4.03 13.70
C VAL A 59 -30.50 -4.06 15.04
N ALA A 60 -30.63 -2.96 15.75
CA ALA A 60 -31.15 -2.88 17.11
C ALA A 60 -32.61 -3.43 17.29
N GLY A 61 -33.37 -3.55 16.18
CA GLY A 61 -34.73 -4.08 16.20
C GLY A 61 -34.84 -5.60 16.11
N ASP A 62 -33.74 -6.34 15.89
CA ASP A 62 -33.72 -7.79 15.73
C ASP A 62 -32.64 -8.41 16.62
N ALA A 63 -33.10 -9.15 17.64
CA ALA A 63 -32.24 -9.74 18.66
C ALA A 63 -31.21 -10.74 18.05
N LEU A 64 -31.65 -11.61 17.13
CA LEU A 64 -30.76 -12.59 16.51
C LEU A 64 -29.69 -11.90 15.62
N THR A 65 -30.11 -10.98 14.78
CA THR A 65 -29.18 -10.24 13.91
C THR A 65 -28.22 -9.40 14.74
N SER A 66 -28.65 -8.81 15.85
CA SER A 66 -27.80 -8.06 16.78
C SER A 66 -26.70 -8.95 17.37
N GLU A 67 -27.04 -10.14 17.87
CA GLU A 67 -26.06 -11.08 18.43
C GLU A 67 -25.05 -11.54 17.40
N LEU A 68 -25.49 -11.89 16.17
CA LEU A 68 -24.63 -12.29 15.07
C LEU A 68 -23.65 -11.15 14.67
N MET A 69 -24.15 -9.92 14.61
CA MET A 69 -23.31 -8.77 14.27
C MET A 69 -22.33 -8.43 15.38
N ASP A 70 -22.71 -8.56 16.65
CA ASP A 70 -21.79 -8.33 17.77
C ASP A 70 -20.64 -9.35 17.80
N ALA A 71 -20.88 -10.61 17.47
CA ALA A 71 -19.80 -11.59 17.30
C ALA A 71 -18.81 -11.17 16.20
N MET A 72 -19.33 -10.70 15.04
CA MET A 72 -18.51 -10.22 13.93
C MET A 72 -17.73 -8.93 14.28
N LEU A 73 -18.35 -8.00 14.99
CA LEU A 73 -17.70 -6.76 15.44
C LEU A 73 -16.61 -7.03 16.48
N THR A 74 -16.81 -8.02 17.36
CA THR A 74 -15.79 -8.46 18.33
C THR A 74 -14.55 -9.01 17.60
N ALA A 75 -14.74 -9.88 16.61
CA ALA A 75 -13.66 -10.38 15.78
C ALA A 75 -12.94 -9.23 15.02
N ARG A 76 -13.70 -8.26 14.49
CA ARG A 76 -13.15 -7.05 13.86
C ARG A 76 -12.27 -6.25 14.82
N ALA A 77 -12.74 -6.03 16.04
CA ALA A 77 -12.00 -5.28 17.05
C ALA A 77 -10.67 -5.97 17.41
N ALA A 78 -10.68 -7.30 17.57
CA ALA A 78 -9.48 -8.10 17.82
C ALA A 78 -8.47 -7.98 16.65
N LEU A 79 -8.93 -8.10 15.41
CA LEU A 79 -8.08 -7.91 14.21
C LEU A 79 -7.48 -6.52 14.13
N TRP A 80 -8.25 -5.46 14.44
CA TRP A 80 -7.73 -4.09 14.49
C TRP A 80 -6.70 -3.89 15.59
N LYS A 81 -6.89 -4.47 16.76
CA LYS A 81 -5.92 -4.42 17.87
C LYS A 81 -4.60 -5.03 17.44
N GLU A 82 -4.63 -6.23 16.87
CA GLU A 82 -3.39 -6.91 16.42
C GLU A 82 -2.74 -6.22 15.21
N TYR A 83 -3.53 -5.67 14.29
CA TYR A 83 -2.99 -4.84 13.23
C TYR A 83 -2.25 -3.61 13.78
N GLY A 84 -2.80 -2.94 14.81
CA GLY A 84 -2.15 -1.82 15.49
C GLY A 84 -0.82 -2.25 16.11
N ARG A 85 -0.80 -3.35 16.86
CA ARG A 85 0.42 -3.90 17.46
C ARG A 85 1.52 -4.18 16.44
N LEU A 86 1.18 -4.80 15.29
CA LEU A 86 2.17 -5.03 14.23
C LEU A 86 2.58 -3.73 13.53
N HIS A 87 1.70 -2.75 13.43
CA HIS A 87 2.05 -1.44 12.89
C HIS A 87 3.07 -0.71 13.78
N ASP A 88 2.87 -0.74 15.09
CA ASP A 88 3.79 -0.14 16.05
C ASP A 88 5.16 -0.82 16.02
N LEU A 89 5.21 -2.14 15.80
CA LEU A 89 6.47 -2.85 15.56
C LEU A 89 7.18 -2.34 14.29
N VAL A 90 6.46 -2.11 13.20
CA VAL A 90 7.04 -1.52 11.98
C VAL A 90 7.61 -0.14 12.28
N VAL A 91 6.88 0.72 12.99
CA VAL A 91 7.34 2.07 13.37
C VAL A 91 8.61 1.98 14.24
N LYS A 92 8.63 1.10 15.24
CA LYS A 92 9.80 0.87 16.09
C LYS A 92 11.04 0.40 15.31
N MET A 93 10.86 -0.51 14.34
CA MET A 93 11.97 -0.99 13.50
C MET A 93 12.52 0.13 12.60
N VAL A 94 11.63 0.92 12.01
CA VAL A 94 11.99 2.05 11.16
C VAL A 94 12.73 3.15 11.95
N ALA A 95 12.29 3.44 13.18
CA ALA A 95 12.94 4.43 14.04
C ALA A 95 14.39 4.07 14.37
N LYS A 96 14.71 2.76 14.46
CA LYS A 96 16.07 2.26 14.70
C LYS A 96 16.95 2.26 13.46
N SER A 97 16.38 2.34 12.26
CA SER A 97 17.10 2.28 10.99
C SER A 97 17.39 3.68 10.45
N GLU A 98 18.66 4.08 10.41
CA GLU A 98 19.07 5.36 9.81
C GLU A 98 18.66 5.42 8.32
N LEU A 99 18.83 4.32 7.59
CA LEU A 99 18.46 4.24 6.18
C LEU A 99 16.95 4.49 5.97
N CYS A 100 16.09 3.88 6.79
CA CYS A 100 14.66 4.13 6.71
C CYS A 100 14.30 5.57 7.06
N ARG A 101 14.98 6.18 8.06
CA ARG A 101 14.77 7.59 8.39
C ARG A 101 15.14 8.51 7.23
N ARG A 102 16.24 8.22 6.52
CA ARG A 102 16.61 8.94 5.29
C ARG A 102 15.55 8.81 4.19
N PHE A 103 15.00 7.62 3.98
CA PHE A 103 13.89 7.44 3.03
C PHE A 103 12.64 8.24 3.42
N MET A 104 12.34 8.30 4.71
CA MET A 104 11.18 9.06 5.21
C MET A 104 11.34 10.59 5.12
N ALA A 105 12.54 11.10 4.88
CA ALA A 105 12.74 12.50 4.54
C ALA A 105 12.14 12.89 3.17
N ILE A 106 11.86 11.88 2.32
CA ILE A 106 11.21 12.09 1.03
C ILE A 106 9.69 12.26 1.28
N PRO A 107 9.07 13.39 0.87
CA PRO A 107 7.66 13.61 1.07
C PRO A 107 6.80 12.51 0.44
N GLY A 108 5.84 11.98 1.21
CA GLY A 108 4.97 10.88 0.82
C GLY A 108 5.50 9.49 1.23
N VAL A 109 6.77 9.35 1.60
CA VAL A 109 7.32 8.08 2.07
C VAL A 109 7.06 7.92 3.57
N GLY A 110 6.24 6.94 3.92
CA GLY A 110 5.97 6.56 5.31
C GLY A 110 6.76 5.33 5.77
N PRO A 111 6.63 4.94 7.06
CA PRO A 111 7.41 3.84 7.64
C PRO A 111 7.24 2.51 6.89
N VAL A 112 6.02 2.20 6.46
CA VAL A 112 5.75 0.96 5.70
C VAL A 112 6.45 0.97 4.34
N THR A 113 6.44 2.10 3.64
CA THR A 113 7.11 2.25 2.34
C THR A 113 8.62 2.14 2.50
N ALA A 114 9.19 2.86 3.48
CA ALA A 114 10.62 2.85 3.77
C ALA A 114 11.13 1.43 4.08
N LEU A 115 10.44 0.73 4.99
CA LEU A 115 10.81 -0.63 5.38
C LEU A 115 10.61 -1.63 4.24
N SER A 116 9.52 -1.51 3.47
CA SER A 116 9.25 -2.37 2.31
C SER A 116 10.33 -2.22 1.24
N PHE A 117 10.73 -0.98 0.95
CA PHE A 117 11.77 -0.69 -0.04
C PHE A 117 13.13 -1.21 0.43
N MET A 118 13.53 -0.89 1.66
CA MET A 118 14.80 -1.34 2.25
C MET A 118 14.93 -2.86 2.19
N THR A 119 13.93 -3.60 2.67
CA THR A 119 13.96 -5.06 2.70
C THR A 119 13.82 -5.71 1.32
N ALA A 120 13.26 -5.00 0.35
CA ALA A 120 13.17 -5.51 -1.02
C ALA A 120 14.50 -5.36 -1.77
N ILE A 121 15.22 -4.30 -1.52
CA ILE A 121 16.58 -4.09 -2.08
C ILE A 121 17.57 -5.02 -1.38
N ASP A 122 17.62 -5.02 -0.03
CA ASP A 122 18.56 -5.73 0.83
C ASP A 122 20.01 -5.25 0.59
N ASP A 123 20.62 -5.65 -0.51
CA ASP A 123 21.94 -5.20 -0.95
C ASP A 123 21.84 -4.27 -2.18
N PRO A 124 22.15 -2.97 -2.04
CA PRO A 124 22.09 -2.01 -3.14
C PRO A 124 23.22 -2.20 -4.19
N THR A 125 24.31 -2.86 -3.84
CA THR A 125 25.47 -3.06 -4.75
C THR A 125 25.14 -3.96 -5.95
N ARG A 126 24.04 -4.70 -5.87
CA ARG A 126 23.48 -5.52 -6.95
C ARG A 126 23.05 -4.71 -8.18
N PHE A 127 22.80 -3.43 -7.99
CA PHE A 127 22.26 -2.57 -9.04
C PHE A 127 23.35 -1.62 -9.56
N ARG A 128 23.70 -1.75 -10.82
CA ARG A 128 24.70 -0.88 -11.47
C ARG A 128 24.22 0.56 -11.59
N ARG A 129 22.91 0.74 -11.77
CA ARG A 129 22.27 2.05 -12.02
C ARG A 129 20.95 2.13 -11.28
N SER A 130 20.58 3.32 -10.78
CA SER A 130 19.30 3.54 -10.09
C SER A 130 18.08 3.17 -10.94
N ARG A 131 18.14 3.30 -12.25
CA ARG A 131 17.05 2.90 -13.17
C ARG A 131 16.80 1.39 -13.18
N ASP A 132 17.79 0.57 -12.82
CA ASP A 132 17.65 -0.88 -12.77
C ASP A 132 16.75 -1.30 -11.59
N VAL A 133 16.75 -0.50 -10.51
CA VAL A 133 15.82 -0.67 -9.38
C VAL A 133 14.35 -0.49 -9.83
N ALA A 134 14.10 0.49 -10.69
CA ALA A 134 12.75 0.71 -11.24
C ALA A 134 12.30 -0.47 -12.11
N ALA A 135 13.20 -1.05 -12.89
CA ALA A 135 12.93 -2.26 -13.68
C ALA A 135 12.72 -3.48 -12.78
N TYR A 136 13.52 -3.64 -11.74
CA TYR A 136 13.40 -4.71 -10.75
C TYR A 136 12.02 -4.73 -10.06
N PHE A 137 11.44 -3.57 -9.78
CA PHE A 137 10.08 -3.46 -9.25
C PHE A 137 8.98 -3.41 -10.32
N GLY A 138 9.34 -3.55 -11.59
CA GLY A 138 8.38 -3.57 -12.70
C GLY A 138 7.65 -2.26 -12.93
N LEU A 139 8.29 -1.13 -12.62
CA LEU A 139 7.80 0.22 -12.88
C LEU A 139 8.21 0.78 -14.24
N THR A 140 9.00 0.02 -15.01
CA THR A 140 9.37 0.33 -16.40
C THR A 140 8.37 -0.25 -17.38
N SER A 141 8.15 0.44 -18.48
CA SER A 141 7.26 -0.03 -19.55
C SER A 141 7.81 -1.29 -20.23
N ARG A 142 6.91 -2.18 -20.60
CA ARG A 142 7.24 -3.22 -21.59
C ARG A 142 7.48 -2.55 -22.94
N ARG A 143 8.44 -3.04 -23.66
CA ARG A 143 8.76 -2.58 -24.99
C ARG A 143 8.84 -3.78 -25.93
N TRP A 144 8.14 -3.70 -27.03
CA TRP A 144 8.20 -4.68 -28.10
C TRP A 144 8.92 -4.02 -29.29
N GLN A 145 10.05 -4.57 -29.63
CA GLN A 145 10.87 -4.10 -30.73
C GLN A 145 11.16 -5.27 -31.67
N SER A 146 10.93 -5.08 -32.95
CA SER A 146 11.32 -6.02 -33.99
C SER A 146 11.86 -5.24 -35.19
N GLY A 147 13.16 -5.36 -35.42
CA GLY A 147 13.85 -4.60 -36.46
C GLY A 147 13.68 -3.09 -36.30
N THR A 148 13.56 -2.41 -37.42
CA THR A 148 13.34 -0.96 -37.50
C THR A 148 11.86 -0.57 -37.56
N SER A 149 10.96 -1.53 -37.79
CA SER A 149 9.56 -1.27 -38.12
C SER A 149 8.60 -1.31 -36.90
N ILE A 150 8.95 -2.02 -35.83
CA ILE A 150 8.10 -2.16 -34.66
C ILE A 150 8.82 -1.65 -33.42
N ASP A 151 8.32 -0.53 -32.85
CA ASP A 151 8.74 -0.02 -31.54
C ASP A 151 7.49 0.41 -30.75
N VAL A 152 6.88 -0.56 -30.06
CA VAL A 152 5.65 -0.32 -29.28
C VAL A 152 5.97 -0.29 -27.80
N GLN A 153 5.64 0.82 -27.16
CA GLN A 153 5.76 1.00 -25.72
C GLN A 153 4.43 0.68 -25.04
N GLY A 154 4.41 -0.36 -24.23
CA GLY A 154 3.23 -0.80 -23.49
C GLY A 154 3.12 -0.26 -22.07
N ARG A 155 2.26 -0.90 -21.28
CA ARG A 155 2.11 -0.63 -19.85
C ARG A 155 3.36 -1.07 -19.09
N ILE A 156 3.48 -0.66 -17.81
CA ILE A 156 4.55 -1.14 -16.92
C ILE A 156 4.57 -2.68 -16.86
N SER A 157 5.76 -3.25 -16.73
CA SER A 157 5.97 -4.70 -16.78
C SER A 157 5.29 -5.44 -15.64
N LYS A 158 5.12 -4.78 -14.48
CA LYS A 158 4.63 -5.37 -13.22
C LYS A 158 5.46 -6.56 -12.73
N ALA A 159 6.66 -6.76 -13.24
CA ALA A 159 7.60 -7.74 -12.72
C ALA A 159 7.98 -7.42 -11.27
N GLY A 160 8.54 -8.40 -10.56
CA GLY A 160 9.03 -8.21 -9.20
C GLY A 160 7.93 -8.01 -8.15
N ASP A 161 8.31 -7.39 -7.04
CA ASP A 161 7.49 -7.30 -5.83
C ASP A 161 6.29 -6.34 -5.99
N ALA A 162 5.09 -6.91 -5.97
CA ALA A 162 3.84 -6.16 -6.13
C ALA A 162 3.53 -5.24 -4.94
N ASP A 163 3.97 -5.60 -3.73
CA ASP A 163 3.70 -4.83 -2.53
C ASP A 163 4.58 -3.60 -2.43
N VAL A 164 5.85 -3.76 -2.77
CA VAL A 164 6.78 -2.62 -2.88
C VAL A 164 6.30 -1.66 -3.96
N ARG A 165 5.91 -2.17 -5.12
CA ARG A 165 5.37 -1.34 -6.20
C ARG A 165 4.12 -0.58 -5.77
N ARG A 166 3.21 -1.21 -5.00
CA ARG A 166 2.04 -0.54 -4.41
C ARG A 166 2.44 0.55 -3.43
N SER A 167 3.36 0.25 -2.51
CA SER A 167 3.84 1.22 -1.52
C SER A 167 4.51 2.43 -2.17
N LEU A 168 5.30 2.23 -3.23
CA LEU A 168 5.91 3.30 -4.00
C LEU A 168 4.84 4.14 -4.74
N TYR A 169 3.83 3.50 -5.31
CA TYR A 169 2.70 4.21 -5.92
C TYR A 169 1.91 5.05 -4.89
N GLU A 170 1.65 4.51 -3.70
CA GLU A 170 0.98 5.23 -2.61
C GLU A 170 1.80 6.42 -2.12
N ALA A 171 3.13 6.27 -1.99
CA ALA A 171 4.04 7.36 -1.65
C ALA A 171 4.03 8.45 -2.71
N ALA A 172 4.15 8.09 -3.98
CA ALA A 172 4.09 9.02 -5.10
C ALA A 172 2.73 9.74 -5.19
N SER A 173 1.64 9.03 -4.96
CA SER A 173 0.30 9.62 -4.87
C SER A 173 0.19 10.61 -3.72
N GLY A 174 0.75 10.28 -2.55
CA GLY A 174 0.83 11.19 -1.41
C GLY A 174 1.60 12.46 -1.70
N LEU A 175 2.77 12.34 -2.37
CA LEU A 175 3.55 13.49 -2.83
C LEU A 175 2.75 14.36 -3.81
N MET A 176 2.09 13.75 -4.78
CA MET A 176 1.37 14.46 -5.83
C MET A 176 0.09 15.16 -5.34
N THR A 177 -0.61 14.59 -4.34
CA THR A 177 -1.93 15.07 -3.92
C THR A 177 -1.94 15.76 -2.56
N ARG A 178 -1.31 15.18 -1.55
CA ARG A 178 -1.41 15.63 -0.15
C ARG A 178 -0.29 16.57 0.29
N PHE A 179 0.90 16.41 -0.25
CA PHE A 179 2.02 17.27 0.10
C PHE A 179 1.82 18.68 -0.47
N LYS A 180 1.78 19.70 0.39
CA LYS A 180 1.54 21.09 0.00
C LYS A 180 2.82 21.86 -0.35
N GLY A 181 3.98 21.33 0.03
CA GLY A 181 5.28 21.98 -0.20
C GLY A 181 5.73 21.97 -1.66
N LYS A 182 6.80 22.73 -1.95
CA LYS A 182 7.49 22.70 -3.25
C LYS A 182 8.48 21.53 -3.26
N ASP A 183 8.46 20.74 -4.33
CA ASP A 183 9.37 19.63 -4.57
C ASP A 183 9.61 19.45 -6.06
N LYS A 184 10.87 19.21 -6.46
CA LYS A 184 11.25 19.08 -7.88
C LYS A 184 10.59 17.88 -8.55
N VAL A 185 10.48 16.76 -7.85
CA VAL A 185 9.86 15.52 -8.38
C VAL A 185 8.35 15.71 -8.52
N LYS A 186 7.70 16.39 -7.56
CA LYS A 186 6.29 16.76 -7.63
C LYS A 186 6.03 17.66 -8.83
N THR A 187 6.82 18.72 -9.01
CA THR A 187 6.68 19.66 -10.15
C THR A 187 6.82 18.93 -11.48
N TRP A 188 7.83 18.08 -11.61
CA TRP A 188 8.01 17.25 -12.78
C TRP A 188 6.82 16.28 -13.01
N GLY A 189 6.33 15.65 -11.96
CA GLY A 189 5.14 14.80 -12.03
C GLY A 189 3.89 15.57 -12.49
N GLN A 190 3.69 16.81 -12.01
CA GLN A 190 2.59 17.67 -12.44
C GLN A 190 2.68 18.03 -13.94
N GLN A 191 3.89 18.27 -14.46
CA GLN A 191 4.09 18.48 -15.91
C GLN A 191 3.71 17.24 -16.72
N ILE A 192 4.04 16.03 -16.23
CA ILE A 192 3.59 14.78 -16.87
C ILE A 192 2.07 14.65 -16.82
N ALA A 193 1.44 15.01 -15.70
CA ALA A 193 -0.02 14.92 -15.56
C ALA A 193 -0.75 15.82 -16.56
N LYS A 194 -0.21 17.04 -16.82
CA LYS A 194 -0.78 17.98 -17.80
C LYS A 194 -0.75 17.45 -19.23
N ARG A 195 0.33 16.78 -19.65
CA ARG A 195 0.49 16.25 -21.03
C ARG A 195 -0.05 14.83 -21.23
N SER A 196 -0.45 14.15 -20.17
CA SER A 196 -0.89 12.76 -20.26
C SER A 196 -2.11 12.52 -19.34
N CYS A 197 -1.90 11.94 -18.14
CA CYS A 197 -2.94 11.82 -17.11
C CYS A 197 -2.31 11.64 -15.73
N HIS A 198 -3.08 11.95 -14.69
CA HIS A 198 -2.64 11.86 -13.30
C HIS A 198 -2.09 10.47 -12.93
N ARG A 199 -2.78 9.38 -13.33
CA ARG A 199 -2.33 8.00 -13.02
C ARG A 199 -0.96 7.68 -13.61
N LYS A 200 -0.69 8.10 -14.86
CA LYS A 200 0.61 7.91 -15.50
C LYS A 200 1.69 8.75 -14.81
N ALA A 201 1.35 9.97 -14.41
CA ALA A 201 2.26 10.84 -13.66
C ALA A 201 2.65 10.22 -12.31
N VAL A 202 1.69 9.68 -11.53
CA VAL A 202 1.99 9.00 -10.26
C VAL A 202 2.91 7.80 -10.47
N VAL A 203 2.70 6.99 -11.51
CA VAL A 203 3.61 5.87 -11.84
C VAL A 203 5.00 6.37 -12.22
N ALA A 204 5.10 7.45 -12.98
CA ALA A 204 6.38 8.05 -13.35
C ALA A 204 7.14 8.57 -12.10
N VAL A 205 6.43 9.23 -11.19
CA VAL A 205 6.98 9.69 -9.90
C VAL A 205 7.40 8.50 -9.03
N ALA A 206 6.60 7.43 -8.94
CA ALA A 206 6.95 6.23 -8.20
C ALA A 206 8.21 5.52 -8.74
N ARG A 207 8.47 5.67 -10.04
CA ARG A 207 9.67 5.15 -10.71
C ARG A 207 10.91 6.01 -10.44
N LYS A 208 10.75 7.32 -10.25
CA LYS A 208 11.81 8.31 -10.00
C LYS A 208 12.39 8.19 -8.60
#